data_fed6838c32b894a43f887fbd98e77311
#
_entry.id   fed6838c32b894a43f887fbd98e77311
#
_cell.length_a   1.000
_cell.length_b   1.000
_cell.length_c   1.000
_cell.angle_alpha   90.00
_cell.angle_beta   90.00
_cell.angle_gamma   90.00
#
_symmetry.space_group_name_H-M   'P 1'
#
loop_
_entity.id
_entity.type
_entity.pdbx_description
1 polymer ?
#
loop_
_entity_poly.entity_id
_entity_poly.type
_entity_poly.pdbx_seq_one_letter_code
_entity_poly.pdbx_strand_id
1 'polypeptide(L)'
;VRELHRAGRRLPFGIEVVAFAEEEGQRYKATFLGSGALIGHFNPAWLDQKDADGITMRAAMHNAGLCIDDIATLQRDPAHYLGFIEVHIEQGPVLNELDLPLGVVTSINGGVRFIAEMIGTASHAGTTPMDRRRDAAVAVAELALYVEQRAAQDGDSVGTIGQL
;
A
#
# COMPACT_ATOMS: atom_id res chain seq x y z
N VAL A 1 -14.07 22.44 6.75
CA VAL A 1 -15.38 22.91 6.25
C VAL A 1 -16.26 23.36 7.41
N ARG A 2 -16.50 22.48 8.42
CA ARG A 2 -17.38 22.82 9.57
C ARG A 2 -16.98 24.10 10.29
N GLU A 3 -15.69 24.31 10.55
CA GLU A 3 -15.20 25.52 11.22
C GLU A 3 -15.36 26.79 10.36
N LEU A 4 -15.15 26.68 9.06
CA LEU A 4 -15.42 27.78 8.14
C LEU A 4 -16.90 28.16 8.15
N HIS A 5 -17.80 27.18 8.17
CA HIS A 5 -19.22 27.38 8.24
C HIS A 5 -19.63 28.06 9.57
N ARG A 6 -19.13 27.58 10.71
CA ARG A 6 -19.37 28.17 12.04
C ARG A 6 -18.87 29.59 12.15
N ALA A 7 -17.72 29.88 11.52
CA ALA A 7 -17.14 31.22 11.51
C ALA A 7 -17.77 32.16 10.48
N GLY A 8 -18.78 31.70 9.72
CA GLY A 8 -19.40 32.48 8.64
C GLY A 8 -18.43 32.85 7.50
N ARG A 9 -17.30 32.14 7.40
CA ARG A 9 -16.26 32.42 6.40
C ARG A 9 -16.52 31.65 5.13
N ARG A 10 -16.40 32.31 3.99
CA ARG A 10 -16.37 31.69 2.66
C ARG A 10 -15.01 31.90 2.04
N LEU A 11 -14.52 30.86 1.38
CA LEU A 11 -13.30 30.91 0.56
C LEU A 11 -13.69 31.34 -0.87
N PRO A 12 -12.77 31.94 -1.62
CA PRO A 12 -12.98 32.30 -3.03
C PRO A 12 -12.98 31.10 -3.99
N PHE A 13 -12.88 29.87 -3.45
CA PHE A 13 -12.85 28.60 -4.18
C PHE A 13 -13.67 27.53 -3.44
N GLY A 14 -14.08 26.50 -4.16
CA GLY A 14 -14.75 25.34 -3.57
C GLY A 14 -13.76 24.40 -2.87
N ILE A 15 -14.28 23.59 -1.92
CA ILE A 15 -13.56 22.49 -1.29
C ILE A 15 -14.30 21.22 -1.62
N GLU A 16 -13.63 20.29 -2.26
CA GLU A 16 -14.08 18.90 -2.44
C GLU A 16 -13.37 18.03 -1.39
N VAL A 17 -14.14 17.30 -0.60
CA VAL A 17 -13.61 16.36 0.40
C VAL A 17 -13.84 14.95 -0.13
N VAL A 18 -12.78 14.22 -0.37
CA VAL A 18 -12.82 12.88 -0.94
C VAL A 18 -12.26 11.90 0.09
N ALA A 19 -12.97 10.80 0.32
CA ALA A 19 -12.47 9.64 1.05
C ALA A 19 -12.31 8.49 0.04
N PHE A 20 -11.09 8.05 -0.15
CA PHE A 20 -10.79 6.95 -1.08
C PHE A 20 -11.06 5.59 -0.46
N ALA A 21 -11.46 4.63 -1.29
CA ALA A 21 -11.60 3.23 -0.93
C ALA A 21 -10.59 2.37 -1.69
N GLU A 22 -10.15 1.27 -1.08
CA GLU A 22 -9.22 0.29 -1.68
C GLU A 22 -7.90 0.90 -2.18
N GLU A 23 -7.33 1.86 -1.45
CA GLU A 23 -6.04 2.45 -1.79
C GLU A 23 -4.88 1.47 -1.53
N GLU A 24 -4.97 0.65 -0.48
CA GLU A 24 -3.92 -0.26 0.01
C GLU A 24 -4.04 -1.70 -0.54
N GLY A 25 -5.02 -1.98 -1.38
CA GLY A 25 -5.22 -3.31 -1.97
C GLY A 25 -5.59 -4.39 -0.95
N GLN A 26 -6.43 -4.07 0.03
CA GLN A 26 -6.78 -4.95 1.14
C GLN A 26 -7.66 -6.14 0.69
N ARG A 27 -8.64 -5.88 -0.12
CA ARG A 27 -9.61 -6.89 -0.56
C ARG A 27 -9.27 -7.47 -1.92
N TYR A 28 -8.77 -6.65 -2.82
CA TYR A 28 -8.40 -7.03 -4.18
C TYR A 28 -6.91 -6.78 -4.43
N LYS A 29 -6.30 -7.51 -5.38
CA LYS A 29 -4.89 -7.36 -5.74
C LYS A 29 -4.67 -6.16 -6.66
N ALA A 30 -5.18 -5.01 -6.25
CA ALA A 30 -5.03 -3.73 -6.93
C ALA A 30 -4.98 -2.61 -5.89
N THR A 31 -4.12 -1.64 -6.09
CA THR A 31 -3.96 -0.46 -5.24
C THR A 31 -4.43 0.78 -5.96
N PHE A 32 -4.65 1.86 -5.21
CA PHE A 32 -5.05 3.16 -5.77
C PHE A 32 -6.35 3.12 -6.57
N LEU A 33 -7.32 2.28 -6.16
CA LEU A 33 -8.56 2.12 -6.93
C LEU A 33 -9.37 3.41 -6.95
N GLY A 34 -9.58 4.03 -5.80
CA GLY A 34 -10.34 5.28 -5.69
C GLY A 34 -9.61 6.46 -6.31
N SER A 35 -8.35 6.69 -5.95
CA SER A 35 -7.53 7.78 -6.49
C SER A 35 -7.26 7.58 -7.99
N GLY A 36 -7.02 6.34 -8.41
CA GLY A 36 -6.88 6.00 -9.83
C GLY A 36 -8.12 6.34 -10.66
N ALA A 37 -9.32 6.05 -10.15
CA ALA A 37 -10.56 6.44 -10.83
C ALA A 37 -10.68 7.98 -10.96
N LEU A 38 -10.27 8.72 -9.91
CA LEU A 38 -10.33 10.18 -9.92
C LEU A 38 -9.42 10.83 -10.97
N ILE A 39 -8.29 10.20 -11.28
CA ILE A 39 -7.34 10.67 -12.31
C ILE A 39 -7.49 9.97 -13.67
N GLY A 40 -8.50 9.11 -13.82
CA GLY A 40 -8.77 8.40 -15.07
C GLY A 40 -7.87 7.18 -15.33
N HIS A 41 -7.22 6.63 -14.30
CA HIS A 41 -6.31 5.49 -14.39
C HIS A 41 -6.91 4.18 -13.82
N PHE A 42 -8.22 4.04 -13.85
CA PHE A 42 -8.86 2.80 -13.43
C PHE A 42 -8.75 1.72 -14.52
N ASN A 43 -8.19 0.56 -14.17
CA ASN A 43 -8.13 -0.57 -15.09
C ASN A 43 -9.42 -1.42 -14.99
N PRO A 44 -10.24 -1.50 -16.05
CA PRO A 44 -11.49 -2.28 -16.02
C PRO A 44 -11.31 -3.77 -15.71
N ALA A 45 -10.13 -4.35 -15.99
CA ALA A 45 -9.84 -5.75 -15.67
C ALA A 45 -9.83 -6.03 -14.15
N TRP A 46 -9.65 -5.02 -13.33
CA TRP A 46 -9.74 -5.18 -11.87
C TRP A 46 -11.14 -5.58 -11.40
N LEU A 47 -12.18 -5.23 -12.15
CA LEU A 47 -13.57 -5.57 -11.82
C LEU A 47 -13.82 -7.07 -11.76
N ASP A 48 -13.02 -7.87 -12.45
CA ASP A 48 -13.16 -9.32 -12.50
C ASP A 48 -12.24 -10.06 -11.51
N GLN A 49 -11.41 -9.33 -10.76
CA GLN A 49 -10.63 -9.89 -9.66
C GLN A 49 -11.56 -10.39 -8.56
N LYS A 50 -11.17 -11.50 -7.93
CA LYS A 50 -11.91 -12.12 -6.82
C LYS A 50 -11.17 -11.87 -5.51
N ASP A 51 -11.95 -11.63 -4.47
CA ASP A 51 -11.46 -11.63 -3.10
C ASP A 51 -11.28 -13.06 -2.54
N ALA A 52 -10.96 -13.17 -1.26
CA ALA A 52 -10.76 -14.44 -0.57
C ALA A 52 -12.02 -15.34 -0.57
N ASP A 53 -13.20 -14.73 -0.64
CA ASP A 53 -14.49 -15.42 -0.66
C ASP A 53 -14.99 -15.74 -2.08
N GLY A 54 -14.18 -15.40 -3.10
CA GLY A 54 -14.52 -15.62 -4.51
C GLY A 54 -15.46 -14.57 -5.10
N ILE A 55 -15.73 -13.47 -4.36
CA ILE A 55 -16.61 -12.38 -4.81
C ILE A 55 -15.82 -11.46 -5.72
N THR A 56 -16.32 -11.22 -6.95
CA THR A 56 -15.68 -10.26 -7.86
C THR A 56 -15.88 -8.83 -7.37
N MET A 57 -14.93 -7.92 -7.71
CA MET A 57 -15.07 -6.50 -7.41
C MET A 57 -16.37 -5.95 -7.99
N ARG A 58 -16.72 -6.34 -9.21
CA ARG A 58 -18.00 -6.02 -9.88
C ARG A 58 -19.20 -6.38 -9.02
N ALA A 59 -19.23 -7.60 -8.49
CA ALA A 59 -20.33 -8.07 -7.63
C ALA A 59 -20.34 -7.31 -6.29
N ALA A 60 -19.18 -7.04 -5.71
CA ALA A 60 -19.08 -6.28 -4.46
C ALA A 60 -19.60 -4.84 -4.63
N MET A 61 -19.23 -4.17 -5.71
CA MET A 61 -19.73 -2.81 -6.03
C MET A 61 -21.24 -2.81 -6.23
N HIS A 62 -21.76 -3.75 -7.01
CA HIS A 62 -23.21 -3.89 -7.22
C HIS A 62 -23.96 -4.13 -5.89
N ASN A 63 -23.45 -5.01 -5.02
CA ASN A 63 -24.04 -5.30 -3.72
C ASN A 63 -24.00 -4.09 -2.77
N ALA A 64 -23.04 -3.18 -2.96
CA ALA A 64 -22.94 -1.90 -2.26
C ALA A 64 -23.83 -0.80 -2.89
N GLY A 65 -24.60 -1.12 -3.93
CA GLY A 65 -25.46 -0.17 -4.62
C GLY A 65 -24.71 0.81 -5.54
N LEU A 66 -23.48 0.48 -5.94
CA LEU A 66 -22.66 1.30 -6.82
C LEU A 66 -22.86 0.90 -8.28
N CYS A 67 -22.84 1.88 -9.18
CA CYS A 67 -22.89 1.69 -10.62
C CYS A 67 -21.46 1.70 -11.20
N ILE A 68 -21.09 0.65 -11.89
CA ILE A 68 -19.76 0.51 -12.49
C ILE A 68 -19.54 1.53 -13.61
N ASP A 69 -20.58 1.84 -14.36
CA ASP A 69 -20.51 2.78 -15.47
C ASP A 69 -20.20 4.21 -14.99
N ASP A 70 -20.46 4.50 -13.73
CA ASP A 70 -20.14 5.80 -13.13
C ASP A 70 -18.64 6.00 -12.92
N ILE A 71 -17.83 4.94 -12.90
CA ILE A 71 -16.38 5.03 -12.68
C ILE A 71 -15.73 6.02 -13.66
N ALA A 72 -16.08 5.93 -14.93
CA ALA A 72 -15.54 6.82 -15.95
C ALA A 72 -15.91 8.29 -15.76
N THR A 73 -17.01 8.55 -15.06
CA THR A 73 -17.49 9.91 -14.77
C THR A 73 -16.78 10.57 -13.58
N LEU A 74 -16.02 9.78 -12.81
CA LEU A 74 -15.30 10.27 -11.63
C LEU A 74 -14.07 11.08 -11.98
N GLN A 75 -13.56 10.94 -13.21
CA GLN A 75 -12.34 11.64 -13.62
C GLN A 75 -12.48 13.14 -13.46
N ARG A 76 -11.46 13.76 -12.83
CA ARG A 76 -11.35 15.20 -12.62
C ARG A 76 -10.36 15.80 -13.60
N ASP A 77 -10.68 16.98 -14.10
CA ASP A 77 -9.75 17.79 -14.88
C ASP A 77 -8.88 18.62 -13.91
N PRO A 78 -7.56 18.36 -13.85
CA PRO A 78 -6.66 19.08 -12.94
C PRO A 78 -6.62 20.58 -13.19
N ALA A 79 -6.99 21.07 -14.38
CA ALA A 79 -7.04 22.49 -14.68
C ALA A 79 -8.11 23.25 -13.86
N HIS A 80 -9.09 22.55 -13.30
CA HIS A 80 -10.13 23.12 -12.47
C HIS A 80 -9.78 23.17 -10.97
N TYR A 81 -8.58 22.67 -10.58
CA TYR A 81 -8.18 22.57 -9.19
C TYR A 81 -6.97 23.45 -8.89
N LEU A 82 -7.02 24.14 -7.76
CA LEU A 82 -5.90 24.93 -7.25
C LEU A 82 -4.79 24.04 -6.67
N GLY A 83 -5.16 22.87 -6.18
CA GLY A 83 -4.22 21.92 -5.59
C GLY A 83 -4.95 20.78 -4.89
N PHE A 84 -4.15 19.85 -4.39
CA PHE A 84 -4.56 18.66 -3.66
C PHE A 84 -3.83 18.63 -2.31
N ILE A 85 -4.55 18.29 -1.26
CA ILE A 85 -3.99 18.08 0.07
C ILE A 85 -4.52 16.75 0.58
N GLU A 86 -3.62 15.87 0.98
CA GLU A 86 -3.96 14.60 1.59
C GLU A 86 -3.57 14.61 3.06
N VAL A 87 -4.49 14.18 3.92
CA VAL A 87 -4.22 13.92 5.33
C VAL A 87 -4.17 12.41 5.48
N HIS A 88 -2.96 11.90 5.66
CA HIS A 88 -2.68 10.47 5.75
C HIS A 88 -2.09 10.12 7.10
N ILE A 89 -2.33 8.93 7.61
CA ILE A 89 -1.64 8.43 8.80
C ILE A 89 -0.15 8.24 8.48
N GLU A 90 0.74 8.40 9.46
CA GLU A 90 2.17 8.20 9.26
C GLU A 90 2.51 6.77 8.83
N GLN A 91 1.76 5.78 9.28
CA GLN A 91 2.07 4.35 9.14
C GLN A 91 3.43 3.98 9.74
N GLY A 92 3.85 4.73 10.76
CA GLY A 92 5.12 4.59 11.43
C GLY A 92 5.08 5.16 12.85
N PRO A 93 6.15 5.01 13.64
CA PRO A 93 6.20 5.40 15.05
C PRO A 93 6.74 6.82 15.32
N VAL A 94 7.36 7.46 14.32
CA VAL A 94 8.26 8.61 14.55
C VAL A 94 7.51 9.82 15.10
N LEU A 95 6.39 10.21 14.52
CA LEU A 95 5.61 11.36 15.01
C LEU A 95 5.07 11.10 16.42
N ASN A 96 4.66 9.85 16.71
CA ASN A 96 4.20 9.47 18.04
C ASN A 96 5.34 9.52 19.08
N GLU A 97 6.53 9.05 18.73
CA GLU A 97 7.72 9.09 19.61
C GLU A 97 8.19 10.53 19.88
N LEU A 98 8.00 11.42 18.90
CA LEU A 98 8.33 12.84 19.02
C LEU A 98 7.21 13.69 19.64
N ASP A 99 6.07 13.08 20.00
CA ASP A 99 4.86 13.77 20.49
C ASP A 99 4.38 14.89 19.55
N LEU A 100 4.46 14.63 18.22
CA LEU A 100 4.04 15.56 17.19
C LEU A 100 2.70 15.15 16.57
N PRO A 101 1.71 16.05 16.52
CA PRO A 101 0.39 15.72 15.96
C PRO A 101 0.37 15.66 14.44
N LEU A 102 1.32 16.28 13.76
CA LEU A 102 1.39 16.38 12.30
C LEU A 102 2.85 16.44 11.83
N GLY A 103 3.07 15.94 10.62
CA GLY A 103 4.31 16.10 9.87
C GLY A 103 4.02 16.46 8.42
N VAL A 104 4.97 17.09 7.77
CA VAL A 104 4.91 17.37 6.33
C VAL A 104 5.76 16.35 5.61
N VAL A 105 5.14 15.60 4.67
CA VAL A 105 5.85 14.64 3.82
C VAL A 105 6.76 15.41 2.86
N THR A 106 8.05 15.11 2.91
CA THR A 106 9.07 15.75 2.06
C THR A 106 9.52 14.87 0.89
N SER A 107 9.30 13.56 1.00
CA SER A 107 9.62 12.57 -0.03
C SER A 107 8.73 11.34 0.11
N ILE A 108 8.59 10.59 -0.97
CA ILE A 108 7.90 9.30 -1.00
C ILE A 108 8.89 8.26 -1.47
N ASN A 109 9.03 7.18 -0.69
CA ASN A 109 9.95 6.11 -0.99
C ASN A 109 9.42 5.24 -2.13
N GLY A 110 10.33 4.80 -3.00
CA GLY A 110 10.08 3.70 -3.92
C GLY A 110 10.19 2.35 -3.21
N GLY A 111 9.52 1.33 -3.72
CA GLY A 111 9.60 -0.03 -3.18
C GLY A 111 9.86 -1.07 -4.26
N VAL A 112 10.67 -2.08 -3.92
CA VAL A 112 10.88 -3.26 -4.75
C VAL A 112 10.55 -4.49 -3.92
N ARG A 113 9.78 -5.41 -4.49
CA ARG A 113 9.40 -6.67 -3.83
C ARG A 113 9.94 -7.83 -4.63
N PHE A 114 10.52 -8.80 -3.93
CA PHE A 114 11.03 -10.02 -4.52
C PHE A 114 10.34 -11.24 -3.91
N ILE A 115 10.16 -12.27 -4.73
CA ILE A 115 9.89 -13.62 -4.27
C ILE A 115 11.18 -14.39 -4.50
N ALA A 116 11.71 -15.02 -3.45
CA ALA A 116 12.91 -15.83 -3.50
C ALA A 116 12.58 -17.27 -3.10
N GLU A 117 13.21 -18.22 -3.75
CA GLU A 117 13.13 -19.65 -3.43
C GLU A 117 14.52 -20.15 -3.02
N MET A 118 14.61 -20.79 -1.85
CA MET A 118 15.84 -21.42 -1.37
C MET A 118 15.68 -22.93 -1.46
N ILE A 119 16.49 -23.56 -2.33
CA ILE A 119 16.42 -24.99 -2.61
C ILE A 119 17.50 -25.71 -1.81
N GLY A 120 17.08 -26.50 -0.84
CA GLY A 120 17.93 -27.37 -0.03
C GLY A 120 17.84 -28.84 -0.44
N THR A 121 18.40 -29.69 0.41
CA THR A 121 18.35 -31.15 0.25
C THR A 121 17.86 -31.78 1.56
N ALA A 122 16.75 -32.51 1.49
CA ALA A 122 16.25 -33.24 2.65
C ALA A 122 17.23 -34.32 3.06
N SER A 123 17.56 -34.39 4.35
CA SER A 123 18.47 -35.38 4.90
C SER A 123 18.14 -35.65 6.37
N HIS A 124 18.65 -36.76 6.91
CA HIS A 124 18.36 -37.14 8.30
C HIS A 124 19.02 -36.18 9.29
N ALA A 125 18.23 -35.70 10.25
CA ALA A 125 18.63 -34.64 11.19
C ALA A 125 19.81 -35.06 12.09
N GLY A 126 19.91 -36.35 12.51
CA GLY A 126 20.90 -36.83 13.45
C GLY A 126 22.11 -37.50 12.82
N THR A 127 22.07 -37.95 11.56
CA THR A 127 23.13 -38.74 10.95
C THR A 127 23.85 -38.08 9.78
N THR A 128 23.30 -37.04 9.20
CA THR A 128 23.96 -36.33 8.11
C THR A 128 25.01 -35.37 8.65
N PRO A 129 26.29 -35.54 8.30
CA PRO A 129 27.35 -34.63 8.70
C PRO A 129 27.10 -33.18 8.26
N MET A 130 27.56 -32.19 9.05
CA MET A 130 27.31 -30.79 8.78
C MET A 130 27.87 -30.31 7.45
N ASP A 131 29.02 -30.82 7.04
CA ASP A 131 29.68 -30.50 5.75
C ASP A 131 28.96 -31.06 4.53
N ARG A 132 27.97 -31.92 4.74
CA ARG A 132 27.14 -32.54 3.68
C ARG A 132 25.69 -32.04 3.69
N ARG A 133 25.34 -31.10 4.60
CA ARG A 133 24.00 -30.53 4.67
C ARG A 133 23.83 -29.40 3.66
N ARG A 134 22.62 -29.34 3.12
CA ARG A 134 22.14 -28.22 2.31
C ARG A 134 20.79 -27.82 2.86
N ASP A 135 20.81 -27.15 4.00
CA ASP A 135 19.63 -26.72 4.70
C ASP A 135 19.19 -25.35 4.15
N ALA A 136 18.00 -25.32 3.53
CA ALA A 136 17.46 -24.09 2.96
C ALA A 136 17.18 -23.00 4.02
N ALA A 137 16.84 -23.41 5.26
CA ALA A 137 16.55 -22.47 6.33
C ALA A 137 17.78 -21.65 6.75
N VAL A 138 18.98 -22.23 6.67
CA VAL A 138 20.23 -21.50 6.95
C VAL A 138 20.44 -20.38 5.94
N ALA A 139 20.24 -20.67 4.65
CA ALA A 139 20.37 -19.65 3.61
C ALA A 139 19.33 -18.51 3.77
N VAL A 140 18.11 -18.85 4.18
CA VAL A 140 17.07 -17.84 4.47
C VAL A 140 17.46 -16.99 5.67
N ALA A 141 18.01 -17.59 6.73
CA ALA A 141 18.47 -16.86 7.91
C ALA A 141 19.61 -15.89 7.58
N GLU A 142 20.59 -16.33 6.80
CA GLU A 142 21.69 -15.46 6.33
C GLU A 142 21.15 -14.31 5.48
N LEU A 143 20.21 -14.56 4.57
CA LEU A 143 19.59 -13.53 3.75
C LEU A 143 18.85 -12.50 4.62
N ALA A 144 18.10 -12.95 5.63
CA ALA A 144 17.39 -12.06 6.54
C ALA A 144 18.33 -11.12 7.29
N LEU A 145 19.40 -11.66 7.85
CA LEU A 145 20.43 -10.87 8.53
C LEU A 145 21.14 -9.89 7.57
N TYR A 146 21.40 -10.34 6.35
CA TYR A 146 22.01 -9.48 5.33
C TYR A 146 21.10 -8.30 4.97
N VAL A 147 19.81 -8.54 4.76
CA VAL A 147 18.81 -7.48 4.43
C VAL A 147 18.75 -6.45 5.55
N GLU A 148 18.65 -6.89 6.82
CA GLU A 148 18.63 -6.01 7.98
C GLU A 148 19.89 -5.15 8.06
N GLN A 149 21.07 -5.78 8.00
CA GLN A 149 22.34 -5.08 8.08
C GLN A 149 22.55 -4.09 6.93
N ARG A 150 22.16 -4.50 5.73
CA ARG A 150 22.33 -3.66 4.54
C ARG A 150 21.44 -2.42 4.58
N ALA A 151 20.19 -2.56 5.00
CA ALA A 151 19.29 -1.44 5.17
C ALA A 151 19.76 -0.48 6.29
N ALA A 152 20.19 -1.04 7.43
CA ALA A 152 20.73 -0.25 8.53
C ALA A 152 22.00 0.55 8.16
N GLN A 153 22.87 -0.02 7.32
CA GLN A 153 24.10 0.65 6.86
C GLN A 153 23.82 1.77 5.85
N ASP A 154 22.77 1.63 5.06
CA ASP A 154 22.39 2.64 4.08
C ASP A 154 21.82 3.91 4.76
N GLY A 155 21.12 3.72 5.88
CA GLY A 155 20.62 4.82 6.72
C GLY A 155 19.35 5.51 6.22
N ASP A 156 18.98 5.32 4.94
CA ASP A 156 17.78 5.91 4.31
C ASP A 156 16.86 4.84 3.69
N SER A 157 17.32 3.60 3.65
CA SER A 157 16.56 2.45 3.17
C SER A 157 15.95 1.66 4.32
N VAL A 158 14.85 0.97 4.02
CA VAL A 158 14.29 -0.08 4.89
C VAL A 158 14.28 -1.41 4.15
N GLY A 159 14.45 -2.50 4.88
CA GLY A 159 14.44 -3.85 4.32
C GLY A 159 13.74 -4.83 5.25
N THR A 160 12.87 -5.66 4.71
CA THR A 160 12.06 -6.59 5.50
C THR A 160 11.90 -7.93 4.77
N ILE A 161 11.99 -9.03 5.50
CA ILE A 161 11.48 -10.33 5.06
C ILE A 161 10.03 -10.42 5.57
N GLY A 162 9.09 -10.23 4.67
CA GLY A 162 7.67 -10.12 5.04
C GLY A 162 6.97 -11.45 5.29
N GLN A 163 7.45 -12.53 4.67
CA GLN A 163 6.87 -13.87 4.79
C GLN A 163 7.93 -14.95 4.53
N LEU A 164 7.87 -16.03 5.30
CA LEU A 164 8.68 -17.25 5.17
C LEU A 164 7.80 -18.48 5.04
#